data_1d90b091b5394f932bb4e7dedfc3affa
#
_entry.id   1d90b091b5394f932bb4e7dedfc3affa
#
_cell.length_a   1.000
_cell.length_b   1.000
_cell.length_c   1.000
_cell.angle_alpha   90.00
_cell.angle_beta   90.00
_cell.angle_gamma   90.00
#
_symmetry.space_group_name_H-M   'P 1'
#
loop_
_entity.id
_entity.type
_entity.pdbx_description
1 polymer ?
#
loop_
_entity_poly.entity_id
_entity_poly.type
_entity_poly.pdbx_seq_one_letter_code
_entity_poly.pdbx_strand_id
1 'polypeptide(L)'
;MKYALNDTVLTLYPEGHIDTNNAGQFEKDAFEAIEEAQGASLVIDATNLEYISSSGLRVMMKLMKRTASRIPVVNVSPAVFEVFDVTGFTDLLDVKKALRQVSVDGLEMIGSGGYGKVYRIDDETIVKVYSPSITLDFVERERDISQKAFLMGVPTAISFDVVQVGDAYGVVYEMIDAKTTAQIIDADPSRIGEVATKSALLLKELHQIVPGPNAGLPDCKEHFIEWIDSLEEFITEEETDTLKGFIRSIPDRDTFLHGDFNAKNIMDTKGELLLIDIGDASVGHPIFDVAGLMLAYIILPNSRGGMRSDEELRRLQGFDLDLAPQMWGAMCAAYFGLTSPEEIAAITQKLMPYCLLLMGYQSVRLWGDDKDAIALRIDRVLRAKVLPALKNAPSLDF
;
A
#
# COMPACT_ATOMS: atom_id res chain seq x y z
N MET A 1 -24.53 27.11 -17.12
CA MET A 1 -23.51 26.27 -16.42
C MET A 1 -22.19 26.39 -17.16
N LYS A 2 -21.02 26.35 -16.45
CA LYS A 2 -19.71 26.29 -17.10
C LYS A 2 -19.37 24.85 -17.49
N TYR A 3 -18.65 24.66 -18.57
CA TYR A 3 -18.07 23.36 -18.96
C TYR A 3 -16.74 23.57 -19.71
N ALA A 4 -15.91 22.53 -19.77
CA ALA A 4 -14.69 22.47 -20.55
C ALA A 4 -14.59 21.15 -21.29
N LEU A 5 -14.12 21.19 -22.52
CA LEU A 5 -13.78 20.01 -23.30
C LEU A 5 -12.25 19.97 -23.49
N ASN A 6 -11.62 18.97 -22.88
CA ASN A 6 -10.19 18.71 -23.01
C ASN A 6 -10.01 17.34 -23.65
N ASP A 7 -9.45 17.30 -24.85
CA ASP A 7 -9.29 16.10 -25.66
C ASP A 7 -10.61 15.31 -25.81
N THR A 8 -10.76 14.22 -25.06
CA THR A 8 -11.92 13.33 -25.09
C THR A 8 -12.75 13.38 -23.80
N VAL A 9 -12.51 14.36 -22.92
CA VAL A 9 -13.21 14.51 -21.64
C VAL A 9 -13.99 15.82 -21.60
N LEU A 10 -15.30 15.72 -21.44
CA LEU A 10 -16.19 16.85 -21.14
C LEU A 10 -16.35 16.95 -19.62
N THR A 11 -15.93 18.08 -19.05
CA THR A 11 -16.13 18.37 -17.63
C THR A 11 -17.21 19.44 -17.44
N LEU A 12 -18.25 19.12 -16.69
CA LEU A 12 -19.28 20.07 -16.28
C LEU A 12 -18.95 20.63 -14.89
N TYR A 13 -19.14 21.95 -14.71
CA TYR A 13 -18.90 22.66 -13.44
C TYR A 13 -20.20 23.25 -12.91
N PRO A 14 -21.03 22.48 -12.19
CA PRO A 14 -22.18 23.03 -11.50
C PRO A 14 -21.76 23.95 -10.34
N GLU A 15 -22.48 25.06 -10.13
CA GLU A 15 -22.18 26.04 -9.11
C GLU A 15 -23.43 26.31 -8.22
N GLY A 16 -23.20 26.54 -6.92
CA GLY A 16 -24.25 26.86 -5.95
C GLY A 16 -25.25 25.72 -5.74
N HIS A 17 -26.52 25.98 -5.88
CA HIS A 17 -27.59 25.01 -5.62
C HIS A 17 -28.19 24.50 -6.91
N ILE A 18 -28.44 23.19 -7.02
CA ILE A 18 -29.29 22.59 -8.05
C ILE A 18 -30.61 22.20 -7.40
N ASP A 19 -31.58 23.09 -7.48
CA ASP A 19 -32.91 22.93 -6.88
C ASP A 19 -34.05 22.84 -7.91
N THR A 20 -35.28 22.84 -7.45
CA THR A 20 -36.46 22.73 -8.31
C THR A 20 -36.59 23.91 -9.30
N ASN A 21 -36.03 25.08 -8.97
CA ASN A 21 -36.18 26.28 -9.79
C ASN A 21 -35.21 26.29 -10.98
N ASN A 22 -34.01 25.66 -10.83
CA ASN A 22 -32.96 25.72 -11.84
C ASN A 22 -32.56 24.37 -12.40
N ALA A 23 -33.05 23.24 -11.87
CA ALA A 23 -32.70 21.91 -12.37
C ALA A 23 -33.00 21.72 -13.86
N GLY A 24 -34.10 22.35 -14.37
CA GLY A 24 -34.44 22.30 -15.79
C GLY A 24 -33.43 23.06 -16.67
N GLN A 25 -32.87 24.17 -16.19
CA GLN A 25 -31.85 24.91 -16.91
C GLN A 25 -30.54 24.15 -16.88
N PHE A 26 -30.18 23.57 -15.72
CA PHE A 26 -29.01 22.71 -15.58
C PHE A 26 -29.05 21.50 -16.56
N GLU A 27 -30.24 20.85 -16.64
CA GLU A 27 -30.45 19.73 -17.59
C GLU A 27 -30.20 20.17 -19.04
N LYS A 28 -30.79 21.31 -19.44
CA LYS A 28 -30.63 21.83 -20.79
C LYS A 28 -29.18 22.14 -21.13
N ASP A 29 -28.50 22.90 -20.26
CA ASP A 29 -27.10 23.27 -20.47
C ASP A 29 -26.18 22.02 -20.56
N ALA A 30 -26.41 21.01 -19.69
CA ALA A 30 -25.65 19.79 -19.67
C ALA A 30 -25.84 18.97 -20.97
N PHE A 31 -27.07 18.86 -21.46
CA PHE A 31 -27.35 18.14 -22.71
C PHE A 31 -26.78 18.86 -23.93
N GLU A 32 -26.84 20.20 -24.00
CA GLU A 32 -26.21 20.99 -25.05
C GLU A 32 -24.69 20.76 -25.07
N ALA A 33 -24.04 20.80 -23.90
CA ALA A 33 -22.60 20.52 -23.78
C ALA A 33 -22.22 19.10 -24.24
N ILE A 34 -23.03 18.08 -23.90
CA ILE A 34 -22.81 16.69 -24.32
C ILE A 34 -22.97 16.55 -25.84
N GLU A 35 -23.94 17.26 -26.45
CA GLU A 35 -24.16 17.24 -27.89
C GLU A 35 -23.01 17.91 -28.65
N GLU A 36 -22.47 19.01 -28.12
CA GLU A 36 -21.29 19.70 -28.70
C GLU A 36 -20.00 18.86 -28.56
N ALA A 37 -19.85 18.10 -27.48
CA ALA A 37 -18.63 17.34 -27.18
C ALA A 37 -18.54 15.95 -27.86
N GLN A 38 -19.47 15.58 -28.74
CA GLN A 38 -19.58 14.37 -29.57
C GLN A 38 -18.63 13.21 -29.19
N GLY A 39 -19.07 12.31 -28.29
CA GLY A 39 -18.34 11.10 -27.99
C GLY A 39 -17.29 11.25 -26.86
N ALA A 40 -17.18 12.42 -26.25
CA ALA A 40 -16.35 12.62 -25.07
C ALA A 40 -16.93 11.92 -23.82
N SER A 41 -16.07 11.43 -22.96
CA SER A 41 -16.47 10.95 -21.64
C SER A 41 -16.89 12.12 -20.74
N LEU A 42 -17.96 11.93 -19.95
CA LEU A 42 -18.50 12.97 -19.08
C LEU A 42 -17.92 12.86 -17.68
N VAL A 43 -17.44 13.98 -17.13
CA VAL A 43 -17.06 14.16 -15.73
C VAL A 43 -17.84 15.35 -15.18
N ILE A 44 -18.26 15.31 -13.91
CA ILE A 44 -18.87 16.43 -13.19
C ILE A 44 -17.92 16.84 -12.06
N ASP A 45 -17.39 18.05 -12.13
CA ASP A 45 -16.61 18.64 -11.05
C ASP A 45 -17.51 19.47 -10.14
N ALA A 46 -17.78 18.95 -8.95
CA ALA A 46 -18.69 19.52 -7.98
C ALA A 46 -18.02 20.49 -6.99
N THR A 47 -16.80 20.99 -7.29
CA THR A 47 -16.06 21.90 -6.40
C THR A 47 -16.92 23.05 -5.87
N ASN A 48 -17.76 23.65 -6.72
CA ASN A 48 -18.60 24.78 -6.36
C ASN A 48 -20.08 24.42 -6.15
N LEU A 49 -20.41 23.12 -6.11
CA LEU A 49 -21.76 22.65 -5.83
C LEU A 49 -22.00 22.62 -4.30
N GLU A 50 -22.92 23.45 -3.84
CA GLU A 50 -23.22 23.60 -2.41
C GLU A 50 -24.41 22.72 -1.98
N TYR A 51 -25.38 22.48 -2.89
CA TYR A 51 -26.58 21.71 -2.62
C TYR A 51 -27.14 21.06 -3.88
N ILE A 52 -27.73 19.89 -3.72
CA ILE A 52 -28.51 19.21 -4.76
C ILE A 52 -29.83 18.69 -4.21
N SER A 53 -30.94 19.06 -4.86
CA SER A 53 -32.28 18.59 -4.50
C SER A 53 -32.64 17.31 -5.24
N SER A 54 -33.82 16.73 -4.89
CA SER A 54 -34.37 15.58 -5.65
C SER A 54 -34.62 15.89 -7.13
N SER A 55 -34.83 17.15 -7.49
CA SER A 55 -34.92 17.55 -8.92
C SER A 55 -33.58 17.51 -9.59
N GLY A 56 -32.51 17.96 -8.92
CA GLY A 56 -31.12 17.84 -9.42
C GLY A 56 -30.70 16.37 -9.54
N LEU A 57 -31.03 15.52 -8.56
CA LEU A 57 -30.75 14.08 -8.65
C LEU A 57 -31.42 13.41 -9.84
N ARG A 58 -32.65 13.82 -10.20
CA ARG A 58 -33.30 13.32 -11.43
C ARG A 58 -32.58 13.76 -12.69
N VAL A 59 -31.95 14.92 -12.71
CA VAL A 59 -31.09 15.33 -13.84
C VAL A 59 -29.86 14.44 -13.91
N MET A 60 -29.18 14.13 -12.79
CA MET A 60 -28.05 13.18 -12.77
C MET A 60 -28.46 11.82 -13.34
N MET A 61 -29.63 11.30 -12.97
CA MET A 61 -30.18 10.07 -13.56
C MET A 61 -30.37 10.13 -15.08
N LYS A 62 -30.82 11.27 -15.60
CA LYS A 62 -30.99 11.47 -17.04
C LYS A 62 -29.64 11.55 -17.76
N LEU A 63 -28.64 12.20 -17.16
CA LEU A 63 -27.29 12.27 -17.69
C LEU A 63 -26.67 10.87 -17.80
N MET A 64 -26.77 10.05 -16.76
CA MET A 64 -26.33 8.65 -16.77
C MET A 64 -26.99 7.84 -17.91
N LYS A 65 -28.31 7.99 -18.07
CA LYS A 65 -29.01 7.30 -19.17
C LYS A 65 -28.57 7.77 -20.54
N ARG A 66 -28.20 9.04 -20.68
CA ARG A 66 -27.75 9.62 -21.94
C ARG A 66 -26.34 9.15 -22.33
N THR A 67 -25.44 9.09 -21.35
CA THR A 67 -24.04 8.65 -21.55
C THR A 67 -23.89 7.14 -21.56
N ALA A 68 -24.89 6.39 -21.10
CA ALA A 68 -24.87 4.93 -20.90
C ALA A 68 -23.64 4.46 -20.09
N SER A 69 -23.12 5.32 -19.20
CA SER A 69 -21.92 5.05 -18.38
C SER A 69 -22.12 5.57 -16.97
N ARG A 70 -21.37 5.02 -16.03
CA ARG A 70 -21.21 5.56 -14.69
C ARG A 70 -20.43 6.88 -14.80
N ILE A 71 -21.00 7.98 -14.30
CA ILE A 71 -20.40 9.32 -14.44
C ILE A 71 -19.54 9.59 -13.21
N PRO A 72 -18.24 9.92 -13.37
CA PRO A 72 -17.42 10.45 -12.28
C PRO A 72 -17.95 11.82 -11.82
N VAL A 73 -18.18 11.95 -10.50
CA VAL A 73 -18.52 13.21 -9.84
C VAL A 73 -17.45 13.49 -8.80
N VAL A 74 -16.55 14.41 -9.12
CA VAL A 74 -15.35 14.69 -8.33
C VAL A 74 -15.50 15.95 -7.48
N ASN A 75 -14.65 16.11 -6.47
CA ASN A 75 -14.60 17.28 -5.58
C ASN A 75 -15.93 17.58 -4.86
N VAL A 76 -16.64 16.52 -4.49
CA VAL A 76 -17.97 16.67 -3.86
C VAL A 76 -17.80 17.09 -2.40
N SER A 77 -18.43 18.21 -2.02
CA SER A 77 -18.43 18.68 -0.64
C SER A 77 -19.08 17.64 0.30
N PRO A 78 -18.69 17.57 1.60
CA PRO A 78 -19.27 16.61 2.54
C PRO A 78 -20.79 16.65 2.60
N ALA A 79 -21.40 17.84 2.54
CA ALA A 79 -22.85 18.03 2.58
C ALA A 79 -23.55 17.46 1.33
N VAL A 80 -22.99 17.68 0.15
CA VAL A 80 -23.53 17.12 -1.11
C VAL A 80 -23.28 15.62 -1.19
N PHE A 81 -22.13 15.13 -0.68
CA PHE A 81 -21.85 13.72 -0.61
C PHE A 81 -22.87 12.96 0.24
N GLU A 82 -23.23 13.50 1.42
CA GLU A 82 -24.25 12.90 2.27
C GLU A 82 -25.59 12.74 1.55
N VAL A 83 -25.97 13.73 0.72
CA VAL A 83 -27.19 13.63 -0.11
C VAL A 83 -27.06 12.48 -1.12
N PHE A 84 -25.94 12.35 -1.80
CA PHE A 84 -25.72 11.22 -2.73
C PHE A 84 -25.76 9.88 -2.02
N ASP A 85 -25.14 9.78 -0.84
CA ASP A 85 -25.03 8.55 -0.07
C ASP A 85 -26.39 8.06 0.43
N VAL A 86 -27.12 8.91 1.16
CA VAL A 86 -28.45 8.55 1.71
C VAL A 86 -29.52 8.29 0.63
N THR A 87 -29.30 8.77 -0.59
CA THR A 87 -30.20 8.55 -1.73
C THR A 87 -29.75 7.42 -2.65
N GLY A 88 -28.63 6.73 -2.34
CA GLY A 88 -28.08 5.62 -3.12
C GLY A 88 -27.43 6.03 -4.44
N PHE A 89 -27.12 7.31 -4.63
CA PHE A 89 -26.44 7.77 -5.84
C PHE A 89 -24.94 7.44 -5.86
N THR A 90 -24.32 7.18 -4.70
CA THR A 90 -22.96 6.67 -4.60
C THR A 90 -22.79 5.29 -5.27
N ASP A 91 -23.86 4.48 -5.33
CA ASP A 91 -23.88 3.21 -6.04
C ASP A 91 -24.03 3.38 -7.57
N LEU A 92 -24.65 4.48 -7.99
CA LEU A 92 -24.98 4.76 -9.39
C LEU A 92 -23.92 5.60 -10.09
N LEU A 93 -23.30 6.55 -9.38
CA LEU A 93 -22.27 7.46 -9.85
C LEU A 93 -20.91 7.06 -9.23
N ASP A 94 -19.81 7.46 -9.86
CA ASP A 94 -18.48 7.38 -9.24
C ASP A 94 -18.22 8.70 -8.48
N VAL A 95 -18.66 8.74 -7.20
CA VAL A 95 -18.65 9.97 -6.39
C VAL A 95 -17.40 10.03 -5.54
N LYS A 96 -16.56 11.05 -5.79
CA LYS A 96 -15.32 11.29 -5.01
C LYS A 96 -15.49 12.58 -4.19
N LYS A 97 -15.27 12.47 -2.87
CA LYS A 97 -15.30 13.63 -1.95
C LYS A 97 -14.17 14.61 -2.26
N ALA A 98 -14.43 15.90 -2.01
CA ALA A 98 -13.38 16.89 -1.97
C ALA A 98 -12.40 16.57 -0.82
N LEU A 99 -11.11 16.57 -1.13
CA LEU A 99 -10.08 16.33 -0.12
C LEU A 99 -9.91 17.59 0.76
N ARG A 100 -9.79 17.36 2.06
CA ARG A 100 -9.43 18.40 3.02
C ARG A 100 -8.00 18.89 2.72
N GLN A 101 -7.82 20.20 2.65
CA GLN A 101 -6.51 20.81 2.48
C GLN A 101 -5.76 20.83 3.82
N VAL A 102 -4.52 20.39 3.83
CA VAL A 102 -3.63 20.43 4.99
C VAL A 102 -2.33 21.12 4.58
N SER A 103 -1.86 22.10 5.36
CA SER A 103 -0.53 22.64 5.20
C SER A 103 0.43 21.97 6.18
N VAL A 104 1.61 21.65 5.70
CA VAL A 104 2.72 21.13 6.54
C VAL A 104 3.79 22.18 6.80
N ASP A 105 3.55 23.43 6.40
CA ASP A 105 4.47 24.53 6.62
C ASP A 105 4.68 24.79 8.12
N GLY A 106 5.92 24.71 8.57
CA GLY A 106 6.28 24.90 9.97
C GLY A 106 6.00 23.71 10.89
N LEU A 107 5.44 22.58 10.38
CA LEU A 107 5.26 21.38 11.16
C LEU A 107 6.55 20.61 11.34
N GLU A 108 6.67 19.91 12.46
CA GLU A 108 7.79 19.02 12.75
C GLU A 108 7.74 17.78 11.86
N MET A 109 8.81 17.54 11.09
CA MET A 109 8.98 16.29 10.35
C MET A 109 9.53 15.22 11.31
N ILE A 110 8.74 14.19 11.58
CA ILE A 110 9.07 13.12 12.52
C ILE A 110 9.53 11.83 11.84
N GLY A 111 9.37 11.72 10.51
CA GLY A 111 9.77 10.54 9.75
C GLY A 111 9.94 10.81 8.27
N SER A 112 10.73 9.94 7.61
CA SER A 112 10.91 9.95 6.16
C SER A 112 11.14 8.51 5.68
N GLY A 113 10.43 8.11 4.64
CA GLY A 113 10.49 6.78 4.01
C GLY A 113 10.60 6.85 2.50
N GLY A 114 10.52 5.68 1.84
CA GLY A 114 10.63 5.57 0.37
C GLY A 114 9.51 6.30 -0.38
N TYR A 115 8.33 6.32 0.17
CA TYR A 115 7.14 6.88 -0.48
C TYR A 115 6.81 8.32 -0.05
N GLY A 116 7.43 8.84 1.03
CA GLY A 116 7.10 10.18 1.51
C GLY A 116 7.67 10.55 2.86
N LYS A 117 7.06 11.57 3.46
CA LYS A 117 7.47 12.16 4.74
C LYS A 117 6.32 12.20 5.71
N VAL A 118 6.62 12.09 7.00
CA VAL A 118 5.64 12.12 8.08
C VAL A 118 5.83 13.39 8.90
N TYR A 119 4.74 14.14 9.08
CA TYR A 119 4.71 15.38 9.85
C TYR A 119 3.73 15.26 11.00
N ARG A 120 4.08 15.84 12.14
CA ARG A 120 3.20 15.95 13.28
C ARG A 120 2.24 17.11 13.07
N ILE A 121 0.93 16.86 13.09
CA ILE A 121 -0.09 17.91 13.00
C ILE A 121 -0.33 18.49 14.38
N ASP A 122 -0.59 17.62 15.37
CA ASP A 122 -0.84 17.97 16.76
C ASP A 122 -0.42 16.83 17.70
N ASP A 123 -0.92 16.83 18.93
CA ASP A 123 -0.57 15.78 19.93
C ASP A 123 -1.23 14.43 19.65
N GLU A 124 -2.27 14.39 18.82
CA GLU A 124 -3.07 13.18 18.56
C GLU A 124 -2.94 12.69 17.12
N THR A 125 -2.45 13.54 16.18
CA THR A 125 -2.46 13.22 14.77
C THR A 125 -1.17 13.56 14.04
N ILE A 126 -0.87 12.73 13.03
CA ILE A 126 0.20 12.91 12.05
C ILE A 126 -0.36 12.90 10.64
N VAL A 127 0.40 13.40 9.68
CA VAL A 127 0.13 13.22 8.25
C VAL A 127 1.34 12.59 7.55
N LYS A 128 1.12 11.45 6.89
CA LYS A 128 2.08 10.85 5.94
C LYS A 128 1.81 11.49 4.59
N VAL A 129 2.72 12.34 4.12
CA VAL A 129 2.64 13.04 2.83
C VAL A 129 3.45 12.26 1.82
N TYR A 130 2.81 11.81 0.76
CA TYR A 130 3.43 11.03 -0.30
C TYR A 130 4.21 11.93 -1.28
N SER A 131 5.12 11.32 -2.05
CA SER A 131 5.79 12.05 -3.13
C SER A 131 4.77 12.52 -4.19
N PRO A 132 4.96 13.68 -4.84
CA PRO A 132 4.00 14.21 -5.81
C PRO A 132 3.74 13.29 -7.02
N SER A 133 4.62 12.32 -7.29
CA SER A 133 4.44 11.31 -8.33
C SER A 133 3.45 10.17 -7.95
N ILE A 134 3.06 10.10 -6.69
CA ILE A 134 2.12 9.07 -6.19
C ILE A 134 0.69 9.52 -6.46
N THR A 135 -0.09 8.65 -7.07
CA THR A 135 -1.48 8.94 -7.45
C THR A 135 -2.44 8.91 -6.25
N LEU A 136 -3.56 9.60 -6.38
CA LEU A 136 -4.63 9.57 -5.37
C LEU A 136 -5.14 8.14 -5.13
N ASP A 137 -5.36 7.37 -6.21
CA ASP A 137 -5.86 5.99 -6.10
C ASP A 137 -4.92 5.08 -5.28
N PHE A 138 -3.60 5.29 -5.39
CA PHE A 138 -2.63 4.58 -4.54
C PHE A 138 -2.79 4.95 -3.06
N VAL A 139 -2.92 6.25 -2.76
CA VAL A 139 -3.04 6.76 -1.39
C VAL A 139 -4.37 6.33 -0.75
N GLU A 140 -5.46 6.37 -1.50
CA GLU A 140 -6.78 5.88 -1.06
C GLU A 140 -6.73 4.37 -0.77
N ARG A 141 -6.10 3.58 -1.66
CA ARG A 141 -5.93 2.13 -1.45
C ARG A 141 -5.12 1.82 -0.19
N GLU A 142 -4.00 2.52 0.05
CA GLU A 142 -3.16 2.32 1.24
C GLU A 142 -3.95 2.64 2.52
N ARG A 143 -4.71 3.76 2.52
CA ARG A 143 -5.58 4.11 3.63
C ARG A 143 -6.67 3.07 3.87
N ASP A 144 -7.31 2.57 2.83
CA ASP A 144 -8.37 1.56 2.92
C ASP A 144 -7.84 0.24 3.46
N ILE A 145 -6.65 -0.20 3.03
CA ILE A 145 -5.97 -1.39 3.56
C ILE A 145 -5.70 -1.21 5.06
N SER A 146 -5.14 -0.05 5.47
CA SER A 146 -4.86 0.25 6.87
C SER A 146 -6.14 0.22 7.72
N GLN A 147 -7.22 0.78 7.23
CA GLN A 147 -8.51 0.78 7.93
C GLN A 147 -9.10 -0.63 8.07
N LYS A 148 -9.03 -1.42 7.01
CA LYS A 148 -9.46 -2.82 7.03
C LYS A 148 -8.64 -3.66 8.01
N ALA A 149 -7.31 -3.49 8.02
CA ALA A 149 -6.43 -4.16 8.98
C ALA A 149 -6.82 -3.84 10.42
N PHE A 150 -7.04 -2.57 10.74
CA PHE A 150 -7.51 -2.15 12.07
C PHE A 150 -8.84 -2.80 12.45
N LEU A 151 -9.83 -2.80 11.55
CA LEU A 151 -11.15 -3.42 11.79
C LEU A 151 -11.08 -4.94 11.96
N MET A 152 -10.07 -5.61 11.42
CA MET A 152 -9.80 -7.04 11.64
C MET A 152 -9.08 -7.33 12.97
N GLY A 153 -8.75 -6.30 13.75
CA GLY A 153 -8.08 -6.45 15.02
C GLY A 153 -6.55 -6.49 14.93
N VAL A 154 -5.97 -6.11 13.78
CA VAL A 154 -4.54 -5.90 13.68
C VAL A 154 -4.15 -4.72 14.57
N PRO A 155 -3.16 -4.87 15.47
CA PRO A 155 -2.70 -3.79 16.33
C PRO A 155 -1.93 -2.75 15.51
N THR A 156 -2.63 -1.76 14.96
CA THR A 156 -2.06 -0.72 14.09
C THR A 156 -2.66 0.66 14.38
N ALA A 157 -1.97 1.72 13.95
CA ALA A 157 -2.47 3.09 14.02
C ALA A 157 -3.77 3.26 13.23
N ILE A 158 -4.71 4.03 13.77
CA ILE A 158 -5.94 4.36 13.09
C ILE A 158 -5.64 5.31 11.92
N SER A 159 -6.05 4.93 10.70
CA SER A 159 -6.06 5.83 9.57
C SER A 159 -7.39 6.58 9.50
N PHE A 160 -7.32 7.92 9.39
CA PHE A 160 -8.52 8.76 9.34
C PHE A 160 -8.92 9.07 7.90
N ASP A 161 -8.41 10.15 7.33
CA ASP A 161 -8.82 10.64 6.02
C ASP A 161 -7.61 10.85 5.08
N VAL A 162 -7.91 10.77 3.78
CA VAL A 162 -6.98 11.22 2.73
C VAL A 162 -7.12 12.73 2.60
N VAL A 163 -5.99 13.41 2.49
CA VAL A 163 -5.91 14.88 2.43
C VAL A 163 -5.06 15.33 1.25
N GLN A 164 -5.31 16.57 0.79
CA GLN A 164 -4.47 17.25 -0.18
C GLN A 164 -3.42 18.10 0.57
N VAL A 165 -2.15 17.99 0.19
CA VAL A 165 -1.04 18.74 0.77
C VAL A 165 -0.24 19.40 -0.36
N GLY A 166 -0.59 20.64 -0.70
CA GLY A 166 -0.07 21.29 -1.92
C GLY A 166 -0.40 20.47 -3.17
N ASP A 167 0.62 20.10 -3.94
CA ASP A 167 0.47 19.27 -5.14
C ASP A 167 0.54 17.75 -4.85
N ALA A 168 0.64 17.37 -3.58
CA ALA A 168 0.74 15.98 -3.14
C ALA A 168 -0.50 15.55 -2.35
N TYR A 169 -0.61 14.25 -2.10
CA TYR A 169 -1.63 13.66 -1.25
C TYR A 169 -1.03 13.17 0.06
N GLY A 170 -1.84 13.07 1.09
CA GLY A 170 -1.44 12.52 2.38
C GLY A 170 -2.55 11.70 3.03
N VAL A 171 -2.17 10.88 3.99
CA VAL A 171 -3.10 10.19 4.89
C VAL A 171 -2.85 10.67 6.31
N VAL A 172 -3.91 11.05 7.00
CA VAL A 172 -3.86 11.39 8.42
C VAL A 172 -4.01 10.13 9.24
N TYR A 173 -3.08 9.94 10.18
CA TYR A 173 -3.08 8.81 11.12
C TYR A 173 -3.10 9.30 12.56
N GLU A 174 -3.47 8.40 13.47
CA GLU A 174 -3.25 8.54 14.89
C GLU A 174 -1.75 8.72 15.19
N MET A 175 -1.42 9.66 16.09
CA MET A 175 -0.08 9.82 16.60
C MET A 175 0.21 8.76 17.66
N ILE A 176 1.19 7.90 17.41
CA ILE A 176 1.68 6.93 18.39
C ILE A 176 2.93 7.52 19.05
N ASP A 177 2.81 7.91 20.32
CA ASP A 177 3.95 8.40 21.12
C ASP A 177 4.80 7.21 21.63
N ALA A 178 5.60 6.65 20.75
CA ALA A 178 6.44 5.48 21.01
C ALA A 178 7.71 5.50 20.16
N LYS A 179 8.66 4.63 20.49
CA LYS A 179 9.83 4.37 19.66
C LYS A 179 9.62 3.12 18.82
N THR A 180 10.18 3.12 17.63
CA THR A 180 10.25 1.89 16.85
C THR A 180 11.19 0.89 17.53
N THR A 181 10.94 -0.40 17.33
CA THR A 181 11.83 -1.44 17.86
C THR A 181 13.25 -1.33 17.30
N ALA A 182 13.42 -0.80 16.09
CA ALA A 182 14.72 -0.45 15.53
C ALA A 182 15.44 0.62 16.36
N GLN A 183 14.75 1.71 16.74
CA GLN A 183 15.30 2.76 17.60
C GLN A 183 15.65 2.26 19.01
N ILE A 184 14.90 1.28 19.53
CA ILE A 184 15.18 0.66 20.82
C ILE A 184 16.47 -0.16 20.73
N ILE A 185 16.66 -0.96 19.68
CA ILE A 185 17.87 -1.76 19.46
C ILE A 185 19.09 -0.85 19.22
N ASP A 186 18.95 0.23 18.43
CA ASP A 186 20.04 1.18 18.16
C ASP A 186 20.50 1.88 19.43
N ALA A 187 19.56 2.23 20.34
CA ALA A 187 19.86 2.87 21.62
C ALA A 187 20.43 1.89 22.65
N ASP A 188 19.99 0.64 22.66
CA ASP A 188 20.44 -0.43 23.58
C ASP A 188 20.47 -1.78 22.89
N PRO A 189 21.61 -2.15 22.25
CA PRO A 189 21.78 -3.42 21.55
C PRO A 189 21.56 -4.67 22.41
N SER A 190 21.70 -4.55 23.74
CA SER A 190 21.48 -5.70 24.64
C SER A 190 20.03 -6.19 24.66
N ARG A 191 19.08 -5.35 24.24
CA ARG A 191 17.65 -5.65 24.17
C ARG A 191 17.23 -6.44 22.92
N ILE A 192 18.14 -6.70 21.98
CA ILE A 192 17.80 -7.32 20.69
C ILE A 192 17.07 -8.67 20.86
N GLY A 193 17.49 -9.50 21.80
CA GLY A 193 16.83 -10.79 22.06
C GLY A 193 15.40 -10.66 22.56
N GLU A 194 15.16 -9.70 23.47
CA GLU A 194 13.82 -9.37 23.97
C GLU A 194 12.92 -8.87 22.83
N VAL A 195 13.42 -7.86 22.10
CA VAL A 195 12.69 -7.23 21.00
C VAL A 195 12.37 -8.24 19.89
N ALA A 196 13.35 -9.04 19.48
CA ALA A 196 13.17 -10.07 18.45
C ALA A 196 12.10 -11.10 18.84
N THR A 197 12.14 -11.57 20.09
CA THR A 197 11.15 -12.53 20.60
C THR A 197 9.74 -11.95 20.61
N LYS A 198 9.56 -10.73 21.13
CA LYS A 198 8.26 -10.04 21.12
C LYS A 198 7.73 -9.81 19.70
N SER A 199 8.60 -9.33 18.80
CA SER A 199 8.23 -9.12 17.40
C SER A 199 7.82 -10.40 16.68
N ALA A 200 8.53 -11.51 16.94
CA ALA A 200 8.18 -12.81 16.38
C ALA A 200 6.85 -13.35 16.89
N LEU A 201 6.54 -13.14 18.17
CA LEU A 201 5.24 -13.52 18.75
C LEU A 201 4.11 -12.67 18.15
N LEU A 202 4.31 -11.36 18.01
CA LEU A 202 3.35 -10.50 17.32
C LEU A 202 3.10 -10.98 15.88
N LEU A 203 4.14 -11.30 15.10
CA LEU A 203 3.98 -11.84 13.76
C LEU A 203 3.21 -13.16 13.77
N LYS A 204 3.47 -14.02 14.75
CA LYS A 204 2.76 -15.30 14.90
C LYS A 204 1.28 -15.10 15.22
N GLU A 205 0.94 -14.12 16.05
CA GLU A 205 -0.44 -13.71 16.33
C GLU A 205 -1.12 -13.13 15.09
N LEU A 206 -0.41 -12.27 14.36
CA LEU A 206 -0.88 -11.71 13.09
C LEU A 206 -1.25 -12.80 12.09
N HIS A 207 -0.42 -13.84 12.01
CA HIS A 207 -0.65 -15.01 11.14
C HIS A 207 -1.77 -15.95 11.64
N GLN A 208 -2.42 -15.69 12.78
CA GLN A 208 -3.66 -16.34 13.20
C GLN A 208 -4.91 -15.60 12.68
N ILE A 209 -4.77 -14.38 12.20
CA ILE A 209 -5.88 -13.61 11.64
C ILE A 209 -6.18 -14.19 10.25
N VAL A 210 -7.41 -14.68 10.07
CA VAL A 210 -7.92 -15.18 8.80
C VAL A 210 -8.94 -14.18 8.28
N PRO A 211 -8.58 -13.31 7.32
CA PRO A 211 -9.51 -12.38 6.71
C PRO A 211 -10.65 -13.13 6.03
N GLY A 212 -11.87 -12.67 6.22
CA GLY A 212 -13.02 -13.24 5.52
C GLY A 212 -12.96 -12.97 4.01
N PRO A 213 -13.74 -13.70 3.19
CA PRO A 213 -13.72 -13.59 1.73
C PRO A 213 -14.06 -12.19 1.19
N ASN A 214 -14.69 -11.36 2.03
CA ASN A 214 -15.07 -9.98 1.70
C ASN A 214 -14.17 -8.94 2.39
N ALA A 215 -13.01 -9.32 2.92
CA ALA A 215 -12.09 -8.41 3.58
C ALA A 215 -11.53 -7.33 2.63
N GLY A 216 -11.52 -7.60 1.32
CA GLY A 216 -11.08 -6.65 0.30
C GLY A 216 -9.58 -6.35 0.39
N LEU A 217 -8.80 -7.28 0.93
CA LEU A 217 -7.34 -7.26 0.85
C LEU A 217 -6.88 -7.96 -0.43
N PRO A 218 -5.74 -7.53 -1.02
CA PRO A 218 -5.18 -8.19 -2.20
C PRO A 218 -4.69 -9.62 -1.85
N ASP A 219 -4.77 -10.52 -2.81
CA ASP A 219 -4.13 -11.84 -2.72
C ASP A 219 -2.63 -11.70 -3.06
N CYS A 220 -1.78 -12.22 -2.18
CA CYS A 220 -0.33 -12.11 -2.34
C CYS A 220 0.18 -12.88 -3.57
N LYS A 221 -0.36 -14.07 -3.87
CA LYS A 221 0.07 -14.85 -5.04
C LYS A 221 -0.34 -14.17 -6.34
N GLU A 222 -1.59 -13.68 -6.43
CA GLU A 222 -2.07 -12.95 -7.60
C GLU A 222 -1.21 -11.71 -7.86
N HIS A 223 -0.85 -10.98 -6.80
CA HIS A 223 0.06 -9.83 -6.90
C HIS A 223 1.43 -10.21 -7.51
N PHE A 224 2.01 -11.34 -7.10
CA PHE A 224 3.26 -11.84 -7.70
C PHE A 224 3.07 -12.29 -9.15
N ILE A 225 1.94 -12.90 -9.48
CA ILE A 225 1.61 -13.32 -10.85
C ILE A 225 1.47 -12.10 -11.76
N GLU A 226 0.74 -11.07 -11.33
CA GLU A 226 0.61 -9.80 -12.06
C GLU A 226 1.98 -9.12 -12.27
N TRP A 227 2.84 -9.12 -11.25
CA TRP A 227 4.20 -8.62 -11.39
C TRP A 227 4.99 -9.42 -12.43
N ILE A 228 4.92 -10.76 -12.41
CA ILE A 228 5.61 -11.60 -13.42
C ILE A 228 5.06 -11.31 -14.81
N ASP A 229 3.75 -11.10 -14.98
CA ASP A 229 3.14 -10.74 -16.26
C ASP A 229 3.64 -9.38 -16.76
N SER A 230 3.87 -8.41 -15.88
CA SER A 230 4.44 -7.11 -16.25
C SER A 230 5.87 -7.19 -16.81
N LEU A 231 6.55 -8.32 -16.64
CA LEU A 231 7.91 -8.54 -17.15
C LEU A 231 7.96 -9.23 -18.52
N GLU A 232 6.85 -9.45 -19.21
CA GLU A 232 6.75 -10.22 -20.47
C GLU A 232 7.72 -9.74 -21.57
N GLU A 233 8.03 -8.44 -21.62
CA GLU A 233 9.00 -7.88 -22.59
C GLU A 233 10.46 -8.24 -22.25
N PHE A 234 10.75 -8.67 -21.01
CA PHE A 234 12.10 -8.81 -20.47
C PHE A 234 12.50 -10.25 -20.19
N ILE A 235 11.55 -11.15 -20.00
CA ILE A 235 11.79 -12.55 -19.64
C ILE A 235 11.20 -13.51 -20.66
N THR A 236 11.77 -14.69 -20.77
CA THR A 236 11.30 -15.73 -21.70
C THR A 236 10.08 -16.47 -21.12
N GLU A 237 9.32 -17.17 -21.98
CA GLU A 237 8.21 -18.04 -21.56
C GLU A 237 8.67 -19.12 -20.54
N GLU A 238 9.85 -19.75 -20.73
CA GLU A 238 10.39 -20.70 -19.75
C GLU A 238 10.69 -20.07 -18.40
N GLU A 239 11.19 -18.83 -18.39
CA GLU A 239 11.46 -18.07 -17.15
C GLU A 239 10.14 -17.70 -16.47
N THR A 240 9.13 -17.26 -17.22
CA THR A 240 7.78 -16.99 -16.75
C THR A 240 7.14 -18.23 -16.13
N ASP A 241 7.18 -19.36 -16.81
CA ASP A 241 6.62 -20.62 -16.31
C ASP A 241 7.33 -21.10 -15.04
N THR A 242 8.65 -20.92 -14.95
CA THR A 242 9.42 -21.25 -13.75
C THR A 242 8.98 -20.40 -12.56
N LEU A 243 8.85 -19.08 -12.74
CA LEU A 243 8.43 -18.15 -11.69
C LEU A 243 6.98 -18.42 -11.25
N LYS A 244 6.05 -18.48 -12.19
CA LYS A 244 4.63 -18.74 -11.89
C LYS A 244 4.40 -20.14 -11.32
N GLY A 245 5.12 -21.14 -11.84
CA GLY A 245 5.08 -22.50 -11.31
C GLY A 245 5.52 -22.57 -9.85
N PHE A 246 6.57 -21.83 -9.49
CA PHE A 246 7.03 -21.74 -8.11
C PHE A 246 5.99 -21.06 -7.20
N ILE A 247 5.43 -19.89 -7.59
CA ILE A 247 4.38 -19.22 -6.82
C ILE A 247 3.17 -20.14 -6.60
N ARG A 248 2.71 -20.84 -7.64
CA ARG A 248 1.58 -21.75 -7.56
C ARG A 248 1.87 -22.99 -6.69
N SER A 249 3.14 -23.38 -6.55
CA SER A 249 3.53 -24.51 -5.68
C SER A 249 3.46 -24.18 -4.19
N ILE A 250 3.44 -22.91 -3.80
CA ILE A 250 3.23 -22.50 -2.42
C ILE A 250 1.80 -22.88 -2.01
N PRO A 251 1.57 -23.56 -0.88
CA PRO A 251 0.23 -23.88 -0.43
C PRO A 251 -0.68 -22.65 -0.29
N ASP A 252 -1.98 -22.81 -0.59
CA ASP A 252 -2.92 -21.72 -0.35
C ASP A 252 -3.18 -21.56 1.15
N ARG A 253 -3.19 -20.32 1.61
CA ARG A 253 -3.52 -19.90 2.97
C ARG A 253 -4.24 -18.56 2.90
N ASP A 254 -5.26 -18.42 3.72
CA ASP A 254 -6.03 -17.17 3.85
C ASP A 254 -5.56 -16.39 5.08
N THR A 255 -4.25 -16.29 5.26
CA THR A 255 -3.64 -15.64 6.44
C THR A 255 -3.39 -14.17 6.13
N PHE A 256 -3.64 -13.30 7.11
CA PHE A 256 -3.24 -11.89 7.01
C PHE A 256 -1.71 -11.78 6.96
N LEU A 257 -1.20 -11.03 6.00
CA LEU A 257 0.21 -10.70 5.84
C LEU A 257 0.40 -9.19 5.99
N HIS A 258 1.49 -8.78 6.64
CA HIS A 258 1.89 -7.38 6.74
C HIS A 258 2.52 -6.86 5.43
N GLY A 259 3.30 -7.69 4.75
CA GLY A 259 4.00 -7.36 3.50
C GLY A 259 5.34 -6.64 3.66
N ASP A 260 5.54 -5.89 4.75
CA ASP A 260 6.82 -5.23 5.12
C ASP A 260 7.09 -5.28 6.62
N PHE A 261 6.98 -6.47 7.23
CA PHE A 261 7.19 -6.65 8.66
C PHE A 261 8.68 -6.55 9.01
N ASN A 262 9.06 -5.48 9.69
CA ASN A 262 10.45 -5.25 10.11
C ASN A 262 10.52 -4.33 11.33
N ALA A 263 11.70 -4.21 11.98
CA ALA A 263 11.86 -3.46 13.23
C ALA A 263 11.55 -1.96 13.14
N LYS A 264 11.54 -1.37 11.95
CA LYS A 264 11.16 0.05 11.75
C LYS A 264 9.65 0.24 11.71
N ASN A 265 8.92 -0.81 11.40
CA ASN A 265 7.47 -0.80 11.25
C ASN A 265 6.75 -1.35 12.50
N ILE A 266 7.49 -1.59 13.59
CA ILE A 266 6.96 -2.05 14.89
C ILE A 266 7.28 -0.99 15.94
N MET A 267 6.27 -0.45 16.60
CA MET A 267 6.39 0.52 17.69
C MET A 267 6.12 -0.15 19.05
N ASP A 268 6.91 0.17 20.06
CA ASP A 268 6.73 -0.31 21.44
C ASP A 268 6.11 0.80 22.30
N THR A 269 4.83 0.64 22.65
CA THR A 269 4.06 1.53 23.51
C THR A 269 4.08 1.01 24.95
N LYS A 270 5.26 1.02 25.60
CA LYS A 270 5.44 0.56 26.99
C LYS A 270 5.14 -0.92 27.20
N GLY A 271 5.44 -1.74 26.21
CA GLY A 271 5.31 -3.20 26.26
C GLY A 271 4.22 -3.78 25.35
N GLU A 272 3.33 -2.96 24.83
CA GLU A 272 2.42 -3.33 23.76
C GLU A 272 3.03 -2.94 22.40
N LEU A 273 3.06 -3.87 21.48
CA LEU A 273 3.59 -3.62 20.15
C LEU A 273 2.46 -3.23 19.19
N LEU A 274 2.66 -2.14 18.45
CA LEU A 274 1.79 -1.68 17.37
C LEU A 274 2.53 -1.71 16.05
N LEU A 275 1.80 -1.96 14.98
CA LEU A 275 2.32 -1.96 13.62
C LEU A 275 2.04 -0.62 12.94
N ILE A 276 2.96 -0.18 12.11
CA ILE A 276 2.79 0.96 11.22
C ILE A 276 3.15 0.55 9.79
N ASP A 277 2.74 1.37 8.83
CA ASP A 277 3.04 1.14 7.40
C ASP A 277 2.43 -0.17 6.86
N ILE A 278 1.12 -0.32 7.07
CA ILE A 278 0.31 -1.49 6.71
C ILE A 278 -0.13 -1.48 5.22
N GLY A 279 0.32 -0.53 4.43
CA GLY A 279 -0.16 -0.34 3.04
C GLY A 279 0.11 -1.51 2.09
N ASP A 280 1.11 -2.34 2.38
CA ASP A 280 1.43 -3.56 1.62
C ASP A 280 0.73 -4.83 2.16
N ALA A 281 -0.22 -4.69 3.11
CA ALA A 281 -0.91 -5.85 3.67
C ALA A 281 -1.74 -6.60 2.62
N SER A 282 -1.76 -7.91 2.77
CA SER A 282 -2.37 -8.83 1.81
C SER A 282 -2.86 -10.11 2.50
N VAL A 283 -3.45 -11.00 1.73
CA VAL A 283 -3.84 -12.35 2.16
C VAL A 283 -2.93 -13.37 1.47
N GLY A 284 -2.41 -14.34 2.22
CA GLY A 284 -1.56 -15.36 1.63
C GLY A 284 -0.89 -16.30 2.64
N HIS A 285 0.10 -17.04 2.17
CA HIS A 285 0.89 -17.94 3.01
C HIS A 285 1.89 -17.14 3.87
N PRO A 286 2.02 -17.41 5.18
CA PRO A 286 2.96 -16.75 6.11
C PRO A 286 4.42 -16.69 5.62
N ILE A 287 4.79 -17.58 4.71
CA ILE A 287 6.13 -17.66 4.12
C ILE A 287 6.59 -16.31 3.52
N PHE A 288 5.66 -15.51 2.98
CA PHE A 288 5.99 -14.23 2.36
C PHE A 288 6.52 -13.22 3.38
N ASP A 289 5.87 -13.08 4.55
CA ASP A 289 6.36 -12.21 5.62
C ASP A 289 7.67 -12.75 6.24
N VAL A 290 7.76 -14.07 6.46
CA VAL A 290 8.98 -14.68 7.01
C VAL A 290 10.16 -14.56 6.04
N ALA A 291 9.94 -14.71 4.74
CA ALA A 291 10.97 -14.49 3.72
C ALA A 291 11.38 -13.00 3.65
N GLY A 292 10.44 -12.07 3.89
CA GLY A 292 10.70 -10.64 4.03
C GLY A 292 11.63 -10.33 5.21
N LEU A 293 11.41 -10.95 6.36
CA LEU A 293 12.33 -10.86 7.50
C LEU A 293 13.73 -11.37 7.18
N MET A 294 13.83 -12.49 6.48
CA MET A 294 15.12 -13.02 6.05
C MET A 294 15.82 -12.06 5.07
N LEU A 295 15.07 -11.45 4.17
CA LEU A 295 15.61 -10.43 3.27
C LEU A 295 16.16 -9.25 4.06
N ALA A 296 15.44 -8.75 5.07
CA ALA A 296 15.85 -7.63 5.90
C ALA A 296 17.08 -7.94 6.78
N TYR A 297 17.14 -9.13 7.39
CA TYR A 297 18.13 -9.41 8.44
C TYR A 297 19.28 -10.33 8.00
N ILE A 298 19.19 -11.00 6.85
CA ILE A 298 20.26 -11.83 6.30
C ILE A 298 20.77 -11.28 4.97
N ILE A 299 19.91 -11.03 4.00
CA ILE A 299 20.38 -10.67 2.65
C ILE A 299 20.85 -9.22 2.60
N LEU A 300 20.05 -8.30 3.13
CA LEU A 300 20.37 -6.87 3.08
C LEU A 300 21.69 -6.52 3.81
N PRO A 301 21.95 -6.97 5.05
CA PRO A 301 23.22 -6.73 5.73
C PRO A 301 24.43 -7.34 5.02
N ASN A 302 24.26 -8.50 4.37
CA ASN A 302 25.30 -9.17 3.62
C ASN A 302 25.53 -8.57 2.20
N SER A 303 24.78 -7.56 1.80
CA SER A 303 24.97 -6.86 0.52
C SER A 303 25.99 -5.71 0.60
N ARG A 304 26.75 -5.61 1.70
CA ARG A 304 27.87 -4.67 1.88
C ARG A 304 28.88 -4.77 0.73
N GLY A 305 29.41 -3.61 0.32
CA GLY A 305 30.30 -3.54 -0.84
C GLY A 305 29.62 -3.69 -2.20
N GLY A 306 28.28 -3.75 -2.21
CA GLY A 306 27.46 -3.77 -3.42
C GLY A 306 27.10 -2.37 -3.90
N MET A 307 25.87 -2.19 -4.36
CA MET A 307 25.39 -0.91 -4.94
C MET A 307 25.02 0.15 -3.89
N ARG A 308 24.72 -0.26 -2.65
CA ARG A 308 24.38 0.63 -1.54
C ARG A 308 25.57 0.75 -0.61
N SER A 309 25.78 1.96 -0.09
CA SER A 309 26.77 2.22 0.97
C SER A 309 26.34 1.56 2.29
N ASP A 310 27.28 1.30 3.19
CA ASP A 310 26.99 0.79 4.53
C ASP A 310 26.08 1.76 5.32
N GLU A 311 26.21 3.07 5.10
CA GLU A 311 25.36 4.09 5.70
C GLU A 311 23.90 3.97 5.20
N GLU A 312 23.68 3.76 3.89
CA GLU A 312 22.36 3.53 3.33
C GLU A 312 21.74 2.23 3.85
N LEU A 313 22.53 1.16 3.94
CA LEU A 313 22.07 -0.13 4.49
C LEU A 313 21.70 0.01 5.97
N ARG A 314 22.51 0.72 6.78
CA ARG A 314 22.21 0.98 8.17
C ARG A 314 20.94 1.84 8.34
N ARG A 315 20.76 2.86 7.50
CA ARG A 315 19.51 3.66 7.49
C ARG A 315 18.28 2.82 7.13
N LEU A 316 18.41 1.87 6.20
CA LEU A 316 17.34 0.92 5.85
C LEU A 316 17.05 -0.03 7.01
N GLN A 317 18.08 -0.52 7.70
CA GLN A 317 17.95 -1.42 8.84
C GLN A 317 17.39 -0.73 10.09
N GLY A 318 17.83 0.51 10.34
CA GLY A 318 17.47 1.31 11.50
C GLY A 318 18.31 1.04 12.76
N PHE A 319 19.26 0.11 12.70
CA PHE A 319 20.25 -0.21 13.74
C PHE A 319 21.51 -0.82 13.10
N ASP A 320 22.51 -1.16 13.91
CA ASP A 320 23.79 -1.67 13.42
C ASP A 320 23.60 -3.00 12.67
N LEU A 321 24.15 -3.06 11.44
CA LEU A 321 24.03 -4.20 10.53
C LEU A 321 24.62 -5.50 11.12
N ASP A 322 25.62 -5.40 12.00
CA ASP A 322 26.23 -6.58 12.64
C ASP A 322 25.31 -7.27 13.65
N LEU A 323 24.25 -6.57 14.07
CA LEU A 323 23.23 -7.13 14.96
C LEU A 323 22.10 -7.88 14.21
N ALA A 324 21.98 -7.67 12.90
CA ALA A 324 20.87 -8.24 12.11
C ALA A 324 20.84 -9.78 12.13
N PRO A 325 21.96 -10.52 12.09
CA PRO A 325 21.92 -11.98 12.25
C PRO A 325 21.43 -12.44 13.63
N GLN A 326 21.67 -11.67 14.69
CA GLN A 326 21.13 -11.96 16.03
C GLN A 326 19.62 -11.75 16.04
N MET A 327 19.13 -10.67 15.43
CA MET A 327 17.69 -10.41 15.25
C MET A 327 17.01 -11.58 14.54
N TRP A 328 17.56 -12.01 13.39
CA TRP A 328 17.04 -13.16 12.64
C TRP A 328 17.01 -14.43 13.47
N GLY A 329 18.13 -14.79 14.12
CA GLY A 329 18.23 -15.99 14.93
C GLY A 329 17.20 -16.04 16.06
N ALA A 330 17.04 -14.94 16.81
CA ALA A 330 16.07 -14.86 17.88
C ALA A 330 14.61 -14.87 17.39
N MET A 331 14.33 -14.19 16.26
CA MET A 331 13.00 -14.24 15.63
C MET A 331 12.65 -15.64 15.12
N CYS A 332 13.57 -16.32 14.43
CA CYS A 332 13.37 -17.71 13.98
C CYS A 332 13.09 -18.65 15.16
N ALA A 333 13.91 -18.55 16.22
CA ALA A 333 13.75 -19.38 17.41
C ALA A 333 12.34 -19.20 18.01
N ALA A 334 11.89 -17.97 18.17
CA ALA A 334 10.57 -17.67 18.76
C ALA A 334 9.40 -18.03 17.83
N TYR A 335 9.53 -17.73 16.54
CA TYR A 335 8.45 -17.94 15.58
C TYR A 335 8.20 -19.44 15.33
N PHE A 336 9.27 -20.21 15.07
CA PHE A 336 9.19 -21.64 14.75
C PHE A 336 9.32 -22.56 15.98
N GLY A 337 9.68 -22.02 17.16
CA GLY A 337 9.93 -22.82 18.36
C GLY A 337 11.24 -23.61 18.30
N LEU A 338 12.27 -23.07 17.63
CA LEU A 338 13.56 -23.69 17.44
C LEU A 338 14.46 -23.48 18.68
N THR A 339 15.32 -24.44 18.95
CA THR A 339 16.15 -24.45 20.19
C THR A 339 17.65 -24.51 19.91
N SER A 340 18.06 -24.78 18.66
CA SER A 340 19.47 -24.92 18.31
C SER A 340 19.87 -24.07 17.10
N PRO A 341 21.15 -23.65 17.01
CA PRO A 341 21.68 -22.96 15.84
C PRO A 341 21.57 -23.80 14.55
N GLU A 342 21.67 -25.12 14.64
CA GLU A 342 21.56 -26.04 13.52
C GLU A 342 20.14 -26.03 12.93
N GLU A 343 19.11 -26.01 13.77
CA GLU A 343 17.73 -25.90 13.35
C GLU A 343 17.46 -24.54 12.66
N ILE A 344 18.02 -23.45 13.21
CA ILE A 344 17.92 -22.11 12.61
C ILE A 344 18.61 -22.08 11.24
N ALA A 345 19.79 -22.68 11.12
CA ALA A 345 20.49 -22.75 9.85
C ALA A 345 19.72 -23.57 8.82
N ALA A 346 19.12 -24.70 9.22
CA ALA A 346 18.30 -25.53 8.34
C ALA A 346 17.07 -24.79 7.82
N ILE A 347 16.32 -24.10 8.69
CA ILE A 347 15.16 -23.32 8.25
C ILE A 347 15.57 -22.14 7.37
N THR A 348 16.69 -21.46 7.68
CA THR A 348 17.23 -20.37 6.86
C THR A 348 17.55 -20.85 5.45
N GLN A 349 18.17 -22.03 5.32
CA GLN A 349 18.45 -22.62 4.01
C GLN A 349 17.16 -22.99 3.26
N LYS A 350 16.16 -23.53 3.95
CA LYS A 350 14.85 -23.88 3.38
C LYS A 350 14.08 -22.64 2.86
N LEU A 351 14.20 -21.51 3.55
CA LEU A 351 13.56 -20.25 3.20
C LEU A 351 14.26 -19.49 2.05
N MET A 352 15.50 -19.83 1.72
CA MET A 352 16.32 -19.07 0.76
C MET A 352 15.64 -18.84 -0.60
N PRO A 353 15.01 -19.81 -1.26
CA PRO A 353 14.34 -19.59 -2.54
C PRO A 353 13.23 -18.53 -2.47
N TYR A 354 12.44 -18.53 -1.40
CA TYR A 354 11.35 -17.55 -1.17
C TYR A 354 11.91 -16.14 -0.91
N CYS A 355 12.97 -16.06 -0.14
CA CYS A 355 13.69 -14.82 0.13
C CYS A 355 14.30 -14.23 -1.16
N LEU A 356 14.91 -15.07 -1.99
CA LEU A 356 15.50 -14.64 -3.27
C LEU A 356 14.42 -14.18 -4.27
N LEU A 357 13.24 -14.81 -4.27
CA LEU A 357 12.10 -14.35 -5.07
C LEU A 357 11.68 -12.94 -4.66
N LEU A 358 11.52 -12.68 -3.37
CA LEU A 358 11.20 -11.33 -2.84
C LEU A 358 12.29 -10.32 -3.17
N MET A 359 13.57 -10.72 -3.07
CA MET A 359 14.69 -9.86 -3.49
C MET A 359 14.60 -9.52 -4.98
N GLY A 360 14.25 -10.50 -5.83
CA GLY A 360 14.00 -10.29 -7.26
C GLY A 360 12.90 -9.26 -7.50
N TYR A 361 11.75 -9.47 -6.88
CA TYR A 361 10.60 -8.57 -6.93
C TYR A 361 10.97 -7.14 -6.52
N GLN A 362 11.54 -6.96 -5.32
CA GLN A 362 11.89 -5.63 -4.83
C GLN A 362 12.98 -4.96 -5.68
N SER A 363 13.95 -5.72 -6.19
CA SER A 363 15.02 -5.15 -7.00
C SER A 363 14.55 -4.61 -8.33
N VAL A 364 13.51 -5.18 -8.93
CA VAL A 364 12.92 -4.71 -10.19
C VAL A 364 11.94 -3.56 -9.94
N ARG A 365 11.04 -3.69 -8.95
CA ARG A 365 10.03 -2.68 -8.61
C ARG A 365 10.60 -1.28 -8.32
N LEU A 366 11.80 -1.19 -7.77
CA LEU A 366 12.45 0.08 -7.40
C LEU A 366 12.79 1.00 -8.58
N TRP A 367 12.77 0.51 -9.83
CA TRP A 367 13.24 1.25 -11.00
C TRP A 367 12.11 1.81 -11.87
N GLY A 368 10.85 1.63 -11.48
CA GLY A 368 9.70 2.18 -12.19
C GLY A 368 9.69 1.78 -13.66
N ASP A 369 9.68 2.77 -14.56
CA ASP A 369 9.59 2.57 -16.01
C ASP A 369 10.95 2.60 -16.75
N ASP A 370 12.08 2.61 -16.02
CA ASP A 370 13.42 2.58 -16.62
C ASP A 370 13.73 1.18 -17.17
N LYS A 371 13.45 0.96 -18.46
CA LYS A 371 13.62 -0.33 -19.13
C LYS A 371 15.06 -0.86 -19.08
N ASP A 372 16.08 -0.02 -19.20
CA ASP A 372 17.47 -0.43 -19.15
C ASP A 372 17.88 -0.89 -17.74
N ALA A 373 17.41 -0.17 -16.72
CA ALA A 373 17.63 -0.56 -15.34
C ALA A 373 16.89 -1.86 -14.98
N ILE A 374 15.66 -2.04 -15.47
CA ILE A 374 14.88 -3.29 -15.31
C ILE A 374 15.63 -4.46 -15.95
N ALA A 375 16.04 -4.35 -17.22
CA ALA A 375 16.75 -5.40 -17.93
C ALA A 375 18.05 -5.80 -17.19
N LEU A 376 18.83 -4.81 -16.73
CA LEU A 376 20.05 -5.05 -15.97
C LEU A 376 19.77 -5.82 -14.65
N ARG A 377 18.65 -5.52 -13.98
CA ARG A 377 18.24 -6.18 -12.73
C ARG A 377 17.77 -7.61 -12.98
N ILE A 378 17.02 -7.82 -14.04
CA ILE A 378 16.63 -9.17 -14.46
C ILE A 378 17.87 -10.04 -14.66
N ASP A 379 18.87 -9.57 -15.40
CA ASP A 379 20.09 -10.34 -15.62
C ASP A 379 20.86 -10.59 -14.32
N ARG A 380 21.10 -9.54 -13.52
CA ARG A 380 21.97 -9.64 -12.33
C ARG A 380 21.32 -10.28 -11.12
N VAL A 381 20.00 -10.22 -11.01
CA VAL A 381 19.28 -10.73 -9.85
C VAL A 381 18.41 -11.93 -10.25
N LEU A 382 17.46 -11.73 -11.17
CA LEU A 382 16.48 -12.76 -11.50
C LEU A 382 17.16 -13.99 -12.12
N ARG A 383 17.93 -13.81 -13.20
CA ARG A 383 18.63 -14.90 -13.92
C ARG A 383 19.80 -15.48 -13.14
N ALA A 384 20.60 -14.59 -12.52
CA ALA A 384 21.81 -15.05 -11.86
C ALA A 384 21.58 -15.69 -10.48
N LYS A 385 20.51 -15.32 -9.77
CA LYS A 385 20.28 -15.74 -8.37
C LYS A 385 18.93 -16.41 -8.14
N VAL A 386 17.83 -15.80 -8.61
CA VAL A 386 16.47 -16.25 -8.31
C VAL A 386 16.15 -17.55 -9.05
N LEU A 387 16.16 -17.54 -10.38
CA LEU A 387 15.77 -18.71 -11.18
C LEU A 387 16.55 -20.00 -10.85
N PRO A 388 17.88 -19.96 -10.63
CA PRO A 388 18.62 -21.16 -10.18
C PRO A 388 18.17 -21.70 -8.82
N ALA A 389 17.79 -20.80 -7.89
CA ALA A 389 17.33 -21.19 -6.56
C ALA A 389 15.94 -21.81 -6.59
N LEU A 390 15.03 -21.29 -7.44
CA LEU A 390 13.67 -21.81 -7.56
C LEU A 390 13.60 -23.22 -8.14
N LYS A 391 14.48 -23.55 -9.11
CA LYS A 391 14.56 -24.90 -9.72
C LYS A 391 14.88 -26.01 -8.71
N ASN A 392 15.54 -25.67 -7.60
CA ASN A 392 15.95 -26.62 -6.56
C ASN A 392 15.27 -26.37 -5.21
N ALA A 393 14.18 -25.62 -5.21
CA ALA A 393 13.48 -25.26 -3.98
C ALA A 393 12.89 -26.50 -3.30
N PRO A 394 13.08 -26.68 -1.98
CA PRO A 394 12.41 -27.72 -1.22
C PRO A 394 10.92 -27.44 -1.11
N SER A 395 10.10 -28.48 -0.93
CA SER A 395 8.68 -28.32 -0.61
C SER A 395 8.51 -27.62 0.73
N LEU A 396 7.42 -26.84 0.85
CA LEU A 396 6.97 -26.25 2.13
C LEU A 396 6.24 -27.32 2.95
N ASP A 397 6.81 -27.67 4.11
CA ASP A 397 6.22 -28.64 5.05
C ASP A 397 5.84 -27.98 6.38
N PHE A 398 5.48 -26.68 6.40
CA PHE A 398 5.10 -25.95 7.64
C PHE A 398 4.05 -24.87 7.37
#